data_9cdec1bc82481c1f9bc7558d1a87bd9a
#
_entry.id   9cdec1bc82481c1f9bc7558d1a87bd9a
#
_cell.length_a   1.000
_cell.length_b   1.000
_cell.length_c   1.000
_cell.angle_alpha   90.00
_cell.angle_beta   90.00
_cell.angle_gamma   90.00
#
_symmetry.space_group_name_H-M   'P 1'
#
loop_
_entity.id
_entity.type
_entity.pdbx_description
1 polymer ?
#
loop_
_entity_poly.entity_id
_entity_poly.type
_entity_poly.pdbx_seq_one_letter_code
_entity_poly.pdbx_strand_id
1 'polypeptide(L)'
;MITKRILLVHEDRLLGNMFRERLEHGGFSVESARTGDAALRAIAERPPDLVVLDSVTPAPGPSELIATLRESESTRDLPVFLLPTSRAQLAEAAQTAGATKILARTANPMAELIDAVESTFGLERTATLSKSLPFRPDQSWISMGLESAPETVTALRRSLHGISRDASDTAALRDLFQRVHGLTEQMAMLGQRPLFQFTSALEALVFDLIRLPSQINPSTLRTLGQSLDFLSILLQEPQRSRAKDCSSSHVLIVDDEDGARKIIMAAMRLANLKSVAADAPSSGLAALGNQPFDLIFLDVGLPEMSGFDLCTKTRALPLHEKTPIVFVTGMSTFQNRVQSSLSGGNDFVGKPFNVAELGLKALLWVFKGQLGLV
;
A
#
# COMPACT_ATOMS: atom_id res chain seq x y z
N MET A 1 -35.57 -20.19 -3.59
CA MET A 1 -34.71 -19.21 -4.31
C MET A 1 -33.52 -19.99 -4.87
N ILE A 2 -33.16 -19.79 -6.14
CA ILE A 2 -31.96 -20.42 -6.72
C ILE A 2 -30.75 -19.68 -6.14
N THR A 3 -29.90 -20.38 -5.39
CA THR A 3 -28.69 -19.81 -4.80
C THR A 3 -27.71 -19.48 -5.92
N LYS A 4 -27.34 -18.21 -6.06
CA LYS A 4 -26.38 -17.74 -7.07
C LYS A 4 -25.01 -18.31 -6.76
N ARG A 5 -24.31 -18.80 -7.80
CA ARG A 5 -23.00 -19.41 -7.70
C ARG A 5 -21.91 -18.42 -8.11
N ILE A 6 -20.94 -18.22 -7.24
CA ILE A 6 -19.80 -17.34 -7.44
C ILE A 6 -18.53 -18.18 -7.51
N LEU A 7 -17.69 -17.97 -8.52
CA LEU A 7 -16.32 -18.49 -8.57
C LEU A 7 -15.38 -17.40 -8.08
N LEU A 8 -14.72 -17.63 -6.96
CA LEU A 8 -13.69 -16.76 -6.41
C LEU A 8 -12.31 -17.26 -6.81
N VAL A 9 -11.55 -16.45 -7.54
CA VAL A 9 -10.19 -16.79 -7.99
C VAL A 9 -9.20 -15.95 -7.19
N HIS A 10 -8.49 -16.60 -6.25
CA HIS A 10 -7.57 -15.92 -5.34
C HIS A 10 -6.44 -16.85 -4.91
N GLU A 11 -5.17 -16.42 -5.11
CA GLU A 11 -4.00 -17.25 -4.79
C GLU A 11 -3.84 -17.47 -3.28
N ASP A 12 -4.01 -16.42 -2.47
CA ASP A 12 -3.88 -16.50 -1.03
C ASP A 12 -5.03 -17.29 -0.41
N ARG A 13 -4.67 -18.36 0.32
CA ARG A 13 -5.65 -19.28 0.92
C ARG A 13 -6.45 -18.63 2.05
N LEU A 14 -5.80 -17.80 2.87
CA LEU A 14 -6.43 -17.15 4.01
C LEU A 14 -7.44 -16.13 3.53
N LEU A 15 -7.02 -15.23 2.65
CA LEU A 15 -7.87 -14.19 2.06
C LEU A 15 -9.01 -14.80 1.25
N GLY A 16 -8.71 -15.80 0.41
CA GLY A 16 -9.73 -16.52 -0.34
C GLY A 16 -10.80 -17.15 0.57
N ASN A 17 -10.40 -17.71 1.71
CA ASN A 17 -11.35 -18.25 2.70
C ASN A 17 -12.19 -17.14 3.35
N MET A 18 -11.61 -16.00 3.70
CA MET A 18 -12.33 -14.85 4.28
C MET A 18 -13.36 -14.30 3.29
N PHE A 19 -12.98 -14.11 2.01
CA PHE A 19 -13.91 -13.70 0.95
C PHE A 19 -15.05 -14.71 0.77
N ARG A 20 -14.70 -16.00 0.70
CA ARG A 20 -15.67 -17.08 0.54
C ARG A 20 -16.68 -17.08 1.68
N GLU A 21 -16.20 -17.15 2.93
CA GLU A 21 -17.07 -17.20 4.10
C GLU A 21 -18.05 -16.03 4.14
N ARG A 22 -17.57 -14.84 3.80
CA ARG A 22 -18.41 -13.65 3.79
C ARG A 22 -19.48 -13.67 2.70
N LEU A 23 -19.13 -14.14 1.49
CA LEU A 23 -20.08 -14.30 0.40
C LEU A 23 -21.10 -15.41 0.72
N GLU A 24 -20.67 -16.52 1.35
CA GLU A 24 -21.56 -17.59 1.81
C GLU A 24 -22.54 -17.09 2.88
N HIS A 25 -22.10 -16.26 3.83
CA HIS A 25 -23.01 -15.58 4.77
C HIS A 25 -23.99 -14.63 4.09
N GLY A 26 -23.64 -14.09 2.92
CA GLY A 26 -24.54 -13.34 2.05
C GLY A 26 -25.55 -14.20 1.29
N GLY A 27 -25.53 -15.53 1.49
CA GLY A 27 -26.46 -16.48 0.86
C GLY A 27 -26.02 -16.96 -0.52
N PHE A 28 -24.78 -16.72 -0.92
CA PHE A 28 -24.22 -17.19 -2.20
C PHE A 28 -23.57 -18.57 -2.04
N SER A 29 -23.53 -19.35 -3.12
CA SER A 29 -22.73 -20.58 -3.18
C SER A 29 -21.36 -20.22 -3.77
N VAL A 30 -20.28 -20.43 -3.04
CA VAL A 30 -18.95 -20.00 -3.46
C VAL A 30 -18.04 -21.17 -3.70
N GLU A 31 -17.45 -21.21 -4.90
CA GLU A 31 -16.37 -22.10 -5.25
C GLU A 31 -15.07 -21.29 -5.35
N SER A 32 -13.95 -21.88 -4.94
CA SER A 32 -12.65 -21.18 -4.93
C SER A 32 -11.66 -21.85 -5.88
N ALA A 33 -10.98 -21.05 -6.70
CA ALA A 33 -9.84 -21.45 -7.51
C ALA A 33 -8.60 -20.62 -7.11
N ARG A 34 -7.40 -21.23 -7.23
CA ARG A 34 -6.16 -20.53 -6.83
C ARG A 34 -5.33 -20.05 -8.01
N THR A 35 -5.65 -20.47 -9.22
CA THR A 35 -4.95 -20.12 -10.45
C THR A 35 -5.95 -19.91 -11.58
N GLY A 36 -5.55 -19.21 -12.63
CA GLY A 36 -6.37 -19.03 -13.82
C GLY A 36 -6.74 -20.36 -14.48
N ASP A 37 -5.81 -21.33 -14.53
CA ASP A 37 -6.09 -22.67 -15.07
C ASP A 37 -7.14 -23.44 -14.27
N ALA A 38 -7.08 -23.34 -12.95
CA ALA A 38 -8.09 -23.95 -12.09
C ALA A 38 -9.45 -23.28 -12.28
N ALA A 39 -9.47 -21.97 -12.45
CA ALA A 39 -10.69 -21.22 -12.74
C ALA A 39 -11.32 -21.63 -14.07
N LEU A 40 -10.54 -21.74 -15.15
CA LEU A 40 -11.03 -22.20 -16.46
C LEU A 40 -11.62 -23.60 -16.40
N ARG A 41 -10.99 -24.53 -15.68
CA ARG A 41 -11.52 -25.89 -15.49
C ARG A 41 -12.85 -25.86 -14.74
N ALA A 42 -12.93 -25.12 -13.62
CA ALA A 42 -14.14 -24.98 -12.83
C ALA A 42 -15.30 -24.37 -13.63
N ILE A 43 -15.03 -23.40 -14.49
CA ILE A 43 -16.02 -22.77 -15.38
C ILE A 43 -16.49 -23.76 -16.44
N ALA A 44 -15.59 -24.53 -17.03
CA ALA A 44 -15.93 -25.54 -18.05
C ALA A 44 -16.77 -26.68 -17.48
N GLU A 45 -16.48 -27.14 -16.26
CA GLU A 45 -17.24 -28.19 -15.59
C GLU A 45 -18.64 -27.69 -15.19
N ARG A 46 -18.71 -26.50 -14.62
CA ARG A 46 -19.98 -25.92 -14.18
C ARG A 46 -19.90 -24.39 -14.20
N PRO A 47 -20.51 -23.70 -15.17
CA PRO A 47 -20.47 -22.25 -15.27
C PRO A 47 -21.04 -21.57 -14.00
N PRO A 48 -20.31 -20.59 -13.42
CA PRO A 48 -20.82 -19.78 -12.32
C PRO A 48 -21.75 -18.66 -12.83
N ASP A 49 -22.48 -18.00 -11.95
CA ASP A 49 -23.25 -16.79 -12.25
C ASP A 49 -22.36 -15.53 -12.24
N LEU A 50 -21.19 -15.58 -11.57
CA LEU A 50 -20.25 -14.49 -11.43
C LEU A 50 -18.86 -15.04 -11.16
N VAL A 51 -17.82 -14.42 -11.74
CA VAL A 51 -16.42 -14.62 -11.38
C VAL A 51 -15.90 -13.40 -10.63
N VAL A 52 -15.30 -13.62 -9.48
CA VAL A 52 -14.54 -12.61 -8.72
C VAL A 52 -13.06 -12.99 -8.84
N LEU A 53 -12.29 -12.12 -9.48
CA LEU A 53 -10.91 -12.39 -9.91
C LEU A 53 -9.95 -11.40 -9.26
N ASP A 54 -8.97 -11.93 -8.53
CA ASP A 54 -7.85 -11.14 -8.03
C ASP A 54 -6.91 -10.72 -9.18
N SER A 55 -6.45 -9.48 -9.16
CA SER A 55 -5.56 -8.91 -10.18
C SER A 55 -4.15 -9.51 -10.20
N VAL A 56 -3.79 -10.33 -9.21
CA VAL A 56 -2.47 -11.01 -9.10
C VAL A 56 -2.59 -12.53 -9.34
N THR A 57 -3.71 -12.98 -9.86
CA THR A 57 -3.94 -14.42 -10.12
C THR A 57 -2.82 -15.02 -10.99
N PRO A 58 -2.20 -16.16 -10.57
CA PRO A 58 -1.23 -16.86 -11.38
C PRO A 58 -1.80 -17.39 -12.71
N ALA A 59 -0.92 -17.69 -13.63
CA ALA A 59 -1.23 -18.03 -15.02
C ALA A 59 -2.42 -19.00 -15.25
N PRO A 60 -3.25 -18.73 -16.29
CA PRO A 60 -3.25 -17.50 -17.06
C PRO A 60 -3.64 -16.31 -16.19
N GLY A 61 -2.97 -15.17 -16.43
CA GLY A 61 -3.23 -13.93 -15.68
C GLY A 61 -4.64 -13.37 -15.93
N PRO A 62 -5.07 -12.36 -15.15
CA PRO A 62 -6.44 -11.85 -15.23
C PRO A 62 -6.86 -11.40 -16.63
N SER A 63 -6.00 -10.68 -17.33
CA SER A 63 -6.31 -10.19 -18.69
C SER A 63 -6.48 -11.32 -19.68
N GLU A 64 -5.62 -12.34 -19.64
CA GLU A 64 -5.68 -13.51 -20.51
C GLU A 64 -6.90 -14.40 -20.20
N LEU A 65 -7.19 -14.59 -18.92
CA LEU A 65 -8.38 -15.30 -18.46
C LEU A 65 -9.66 -14.61 -18.96
N ILE A 66 -9.77 -13.30 -18.78
CA ILE A 66 -10.94 -12.53 -19.24
C ILE A 66 -11.06 -12.61 -20.76
N ALA A 67 -9.96 -12.48 -21.51
CA ALA A 67 -9.97 -12.61 -22.97
C ALA A 67 -10.52 -13.98 -23.39
N THR A 68 -10.01 -15.06 -22.79
CA THR A 68 -10.48 -16.43 -23.05
C THR A 68 -11.99 -16.58 -22.80
N LEU A 69 -12.50 -16.00 -21.71
CA LEU A 69 -13.93 -16.03 -21.40
C LEU A 69 -14.78 -15.25 -22.43
N ARG A 70 -14.26 -14.16 -22.97
CA ARG A 70 -14.97 -13.33 -23.97
C ARG A 70 -14.97 -13.93 -25.38
N GLU A 71 -14.03 -14.80 -25.69
CA GLU A 71 -13.96 -15.55 -26.95
C GLU A 71 -14.98 -16.67 -27.04
N SER A 72 -15.35 -17.27 -25.91
CA SER A 72 -16.30 -18.38 -25.87
C SER A 72 -17.76 -17.91 -25.83
N GLU A 73 -18.60 -18.46 -26.71
CA GLU A 73 -20.02 -18.13 -26.79
C GLU A 73 -20.80 -18.39 -25.51
N SER A 74 -20.39 -19.41 -24.76
CA SER A 74 -21.03 -19.81 -23.50
C SER A 74 -20.66 -18.92 -22.29
N THR A 75 -19.58 -18.17 -22.37
CA THR A 75 -19.04 -17.37 -21.25
C THR A 75 -18.83 -15.91 -21.57
N ARG A 76 -19.09 -15.46 -22.82
CA ARG A 76 -18.90 -14.06 -23.24
C ARG A 76 -19.63 -13.06 -22.38
N ASP A 77 -20.81 -13.42 -21.89
CA ASP A 77 -21.68 -12.54 -21.08
C ASP A 77 -21.54 -12.81 -19.56
N LEU A 78 -20.66 -13.73 -19.16
CA LEU A 78 -20.42 -14.05 -17.76
C LEU A 78 -19.85 -12.83 -17.03
N PRO A 79 -20.53 -12.34 -15.98
CA PRO A 79 -20.00 -11.23 -15.19
C PRO A 79 -18.65 -11.57 -14.56
N VAL A 80 -17.68 -10.67 -14.72
CA VAL A 80 -16.35 -10.79 -14.12
C VAL A 80 -16.05 -9.52 -13.36
N PHE A 81 -15.85 -9.64 -12.05
CA PHE A 81 -15.36 -8.58 -11.20
C PHE A 81 -13.86 -8.73 -11.01
N LEU A 82 -13.15 -7.64 -11.20
CA LEU A 82 -11.71 -7.59 -10.96
C LEU A 82 -11.43 -6.83 -9.66
N LEU A 83 -10.61 -7.45 -8.80
CA LEU A 83 -10.16 -6.87 -7.53
C LEU A 83 -8.74 -6.31 -7.73
N PRO A 84 -8.57 -5.04 -8.09
CA PRO A 84 -7.25 -4.44 -8.21
C PRO A 84 -6.69 -4.14 -6.83
N THR A 85 -5.42 -4.39 -6.66
CA THR A 85 -4.73 -4.35 -5.37
C THR A 85 -4.04 -3.04 -5.07
N SER A 86 -3.80 -2.21 -6.10
CA SER A 86 -3.24 -0.88 -5.93
C SER A 86 -3.88 0.15 -6.87
N ARG A 87 -3.70 1.45 -6.58
CA ARG A 87 -4.12 2.52 -7.49
C ARG A 87 -3.44 2.44 -8.86
N ALA A 88 -2.21 1.97 -8.90
CA ALA A 88 -1.47 1.79 -10.15
C ALA A 88 -2.09 0.65 -10.98
N GLN A 89 -2.43 -0.46 -10.34
CA GLN A 89 -3.14 -1.57 -10.97
C GLN A 89 -4.58 -1.22 -11.34
N LEU A 90 -5.22 -0.30 -10.61
CA LEU A 90 -6.55 0.21 -11.00
C LEU A 90 -6.52 0.85 -12.39
N ALA A 91 -5.46 1.60 -12.71
CA ALA A 91 -5.28 2.19 -14.04
C ALA A 91 -5.01 1.13 -15.11
N GLU A 92 -4.27 0.08 -14.79
CA GLU A 92 -3.99 -1.05 -15.68
C GLU A 92 -5.23 -1.95 -15.83
N ALA A 93 -5.93 -2.24 -14.76
CA ALA A 93 -7.19 -2.96 -14.75
C ALA A 93 -8.29 -2.24 -15.55
N ALA A 94 -8.32 -0.91 -15.51
CA ALA A 94 -9.23 -0.11 -16.33
C ALA A 94 -9.00 -0.29 -17.85
N GLN A 95 -7.80 -0.73 -18.24
CA GLN A 95 -7.46 -1.09 -19.63
C GLN A 95 -7.74 -2.55 -19.96
N THR A 96 -8.06 -3.38 -18.96
CA THR A 96 -8.40 -4.79 -19.17
C THR A 96 -9.77 -4.89 -19.84
N ALA A 97 -9.76 -5.08 -21.15
CA ALA A 97 -10.98 -5.19 -21.92
C ALA A 97 -11.83 -6.38 -21.46
N GLY A 98 -13.09 -6.13 -21.13
CA GLY A 98 -14.07 -7.18 -20.85
C GLY A 98 -14.36 -7.48 -19.38
N ALA A 99 -13.71 -6.85 -18.41
CA ALA A 99 -14.17 -6.90 -17.03
C ALA A 99 -15.53 -6.19 -16.90
N THR A 100 -16.50 -6.82 -16.23
CA THR A 100 -17.82 -6.23 -16.01
C THR A 100 -17.76 -5.12 -14.98
N LYS A 101 -16.96 -5.29 -13.97
CA LYS A 101 -16.74 -4.30 -12.91
C LYS A 101 -15.32 -4.40 -12.34
N ILE A 102 -14.75 -3.25 -12.05
CA ILE A 102 -13.48 -3.13 -11.34
C ILE A 102 -13.81 -2.51 -10.00
N LEU A 103 -13.51 -3.24 -8.93
CA LEU A 103 -13.79 -2.78 -7.56
C LEU A 103 -12.60 -1.99 -7.05
N ALA A 104 -12.84 -0.74 -6.66
CA ALA A 104 -11.78 0.08 -6.08
C ALA A 104 -11.34 -0.52 -4.73
N ARG A 105 -10.03 -0.47 -4.48
CA ARG A 105 -9.50 -0.88 -3.19
C ARG A 105 -9.75 0.22 -2.16
N THR A 106 -10.64 -0.06 -1.23
CA THR A 106 -10.95 0.82 -0.09
C THR A 106 -10.49 0.17 1.22
N ALA A 107 -10.65 0.90 2.31
CA ALA A 107 -10.44 0.36 3.66
C ALA A 107 -11.49 -0.70 4.06
N ASN A 108 -12.48 -0.98 3.20
CA ASN A 108 -13.48 -2.03 3.39
C ASN A 108 -13.83 -2.71 2.05
N PRO A 109 -12.88 -3.45 1.47
CA PRO A 109 -13.04 -4.09 0.16
C PRO A 109 -14.18 -5.11 0.16
N MET A 110 -14.47 -5.71 1.31
CA MET A 110 -15.52 -6.71 1.46
C MET A 110 -16.92 -6.11 1.32
N ALA A 111 -17.17 -4.96 1.92
CA ALA A 111 -18.48 -4.30 1.80
C ALA A 111 -18.76 -3.90 0.34
N GLU A 112 -17.74 -3.37 -0.35
CA GLU A 112 -17.86 -3.01 -1.76
C GLU A 112 -18.10 -4.21 -2.66
N LEU A 113 -17.43 -5.34 -2.39
CA LEU A 113 -17.66 -6.56 -3.13
C LEU A 113 -19.11 -7.04 -2.96
N ILE A 114 -19.62 -7.10 -1.73
CA ILE A 114 -21.01 -7.53 -1.45
C ILE A 114 -22.00 -6.60 -2.11
N ASP A 115 -21.85 -5.27 -1.94
CA ASP A 115 -22.73 -4.28 -2.57
C ASP A 115 -22.73 -4.43 -4.11
N ALA A 116 -21.57 -4.72 -4.70
CA ALA A 116 -21.46 -4.94 -6.13
C ALA A 116 -22.14 -6.23 -6.60
N VAL A 117 -21.97 -7.32 -5.84
CA VAL A 117 -22.59 -8.63 -6.13
C VAL A 117 -24.12 -8.53 -6.01
N GLU A 118 -24.63 -7.94 -4.93
CA GLU A 118 -26.06 -7.73 -4.72
C GLU A 118 -26.69 -6.89 -5.84
N SER A 119 -26.02 -5.79 -6.22
CA SER A 119 -26.44 -4.93 -7.32
C SER A 119 -26.49 -5.68 -8.66
N THR A 120 -25.53 -6.55 -8.93
CA THR A 120 -25.46 -7.30 -10.19
C THR A 120 -26.58 -8.31 -10.33
N PHE A 121 -27.01 -8.91 -9.22
CA PHE A 121 -28.11 -9.88 -9.22
C PHE A 121 -29.49 -9.26 -8.97
N GLY A 122 -29.59 -7.91 -8.88
CA GLY A 122 -30.86 -7.22 -8.63
C GLY A 122 -31.48 -7.59 -7.28
N LEU A 123 -30.65 -7.97 -6.31
CA LEU A 123 -31.10 -8.29 -4.97
C LEU A 123 -31.40 -6.98 -4.26
N GLU A 124 -32.69 -6.75 -3.93
CA GLU A 124 -33.04 -5.60 -3.11
C GLU A 124 -32.27 -5.65 -1.79
N ARG A 125 -31.65 -4.51 -1.43
CA ARG A 125 -31.00 -4.32 -0.12
C ARG A 125 -31.98 -4.68 0.98
N THR A 126 -32.04 -5.91 1.39
CA THR A 126 -32.60 -6.24 2.69
C THR A 126 -31.69 -5.54 3.70
N ALA A 127 -32.23 -4.50 4.33
CA ALA A 127 -31.54 -3.62 5.29
C ALA A 127 -30.83 -4.38 6.45
N THR A 128 -30.99 -5.67 6.49
CA THR A 128 -30.45 -6.62 7.47
C THR A 128 -28.99 -7.02 7.20
N LEU A 129 -28.52 -7.07 5.94
CA LEU A 129 -27.15 -7.52 5.62
C LEU A 129 -26.16 -6.39 5.44
N SER A 130 -26.58 -5.24 4.89
CA SER A 130 -25.70 -4.07 4.68
C SER A 130 -25.52 -3.20 5.94
N LYS A 131 -26.48 -3.25 6.91
CA LYS A 131 -26.37 -2.56 8.21
C LYS A 131 -25.94 -3.43 9.36
N SER A 132 -25.92 -4.74 9.20
CA SER A 132 -25.46 -5.64 10.23
C SER A 132 -23.95 -5.65 10.27
N LEU A 133 -23.40 -4.81 11.11
CA LEU A 133 -22.05 -4.78 11.66
C LEU A 133 -20.94 -4.63 10.61
N PRO A 134 -20.07 -3.62 10.73
CA PRO A 134 -18.78 -3.69 10.06
C PRO A 134 -18.22 -5.09 10.34
N PHE A 135 -17.78 -5.81 9.31
CA PHE A 135 -17.03 -7.05 9.50
C PHE A 135 -15.95 -6.72 10.54
N ARG A 136 -16.15 -7.20 11.74
CA ARG A 136 -15.11 -7.20 12.77
C ARG A 136 -14.60 -8.62 12.76
N PRO A 137 -13.42 -8.85 12.18
CA PRO A 137 -12.79 -10.15 12.32
C PRO A 137 -12.77 -10.46 13.82
N ASP A 138 -13.16 -11.65 14.19
CA ASP A 138 -13.02 -12.07 15.57
C ASP A 138 -11.53 -12.14 15.94
N GLN A 139 -11.24 -12.26 17.21
CA GLN A 139 -9.83 -12.30 17.66
C GLN A 139 -9.07 -13.50 17.07
N SER A 140 -9.76 -14.59 16.70
CA SER A 140 -9.11 -15.77 16.12
C SER A 140 -8.54 -15.48 14.74
N TRP A 141 -9.25 -14.75 13.89
CA TRP A 141 -8.77 -14.32 12.57
C TRP A 141 -7.59 -13.34 12.68
N ILE A 142 -7.67 -12.40 13.63
CA ILE A 142 -6.58 -11.44 13.88
C ILE A 142 -5.34 -12.19 14.36
N SER A 143 -5.47 -13.13 15.31
CA SER A 143 -4.37 -13.92 15.81
C SER A 143 -3.76 -14.79 14.71
N MET A 144 -4.56 -15.51 13.94
CA MET A 144 -4.08 -16.35 12.85
C MET A 144 -3.35 -15.56 11.76
N GLY A 145 -3.86 -14.37 11.42
CA GLY A 145 -3.21 -13.47 10.47
C GLY A 145 -1.87 -12.93 10.97
N LEU A 146 -1.74 -12.68 12.27
CA LEU A 146 -0.52 -12.15 12.87
C LEU A 146 0.49 -13.24 13.25
N GLU A 147 0.06 -14.49 13.51
CA GLU A 147 0.95 -15.62 13.80
C GLU A 147 1.90 -15.95 12.64
N SER A 148 1.46 -15.79 11.39
CA SER A 148 2.29 -15.98 10.20
C SER A 148 3.22 -14.78 9.88
N ALA A 149 3.08 -13.67 10.60
CA ALA A 149 3.79 -12.43 10.32
C ALA A 149 5.33 -12.55 10.39
N PRO A 150 5.95 -13.23 11.37
CA PRO A 150 7.41 -13.39 11.43
C PRO A 150 7.98 -14.13 10.23
N GLU A 151 7.28 -15.18 9.77
CA GLU A 151 7.67 -15.95 8.58
C GLU A 151 7.55 -15.09 7.32
N THR A 152 6.47 -14.32 7.21
CA THR A 152 6.24 -13.39 6.10
C THR A 152 7.35 -12.34 6.02
N VAL A 153 7.71 -11.69 7.13
CA VAL A 153 8.80 -10.71 7.16
C VAL A 153 10.14 -11.34 6.80
N THR A 154 10.40 -12.55 7.28
CA THR A 154 11.63 -13.28 6.93
C THR A 154 11.70 -13.58 5.43
N ALA A 155 10.60 -13.98 4.82
CA ALA A 155 10.51 -14.20 3.39
C ALA A 155 10.68 -12.89 2.59
N LEU A 156 10.05 -11.78 3.01
CA LEU A 156 10.21 -10.46 2.40
C LEU A 156 11.67 -9.99 2.42
N ARG A 157 12.37 -10.16 3.55
CA ARG A 157 13.82 -9.84 3.66
C ARG A 157 14.68 -10.67 2.71
N ARG A 158 14.34 -11.95 2.52
CA ARG A 158 15.05 -12.83 1.58
C ARG A 158 14.91 -12.34 0.15
N SER A 159 13.71 -11.98 -0.29
CA SER A 159 13.46 -11.43 -1.63
C SER A 159 14.18 -10.09 -1.82
N LEU A 160 14.15 -9.19 -0.81
CA LEU A 160 14.90 -7.94 -0.87
C LEU A 160 16.43 -8.17 -0.95
N HIS A 161 16.95 -9.18 -0.26
CA HIS A 161 18.37 -9.53 -0.36
C HIS A 161 18.75 -10.00 -1.76
N GLY A 162 17.88 -10.78 -2.44
CA GLY A 162 18.04 -11.16 -3.85
C GLY A 162 18.18 -9.93 -4.74
N ILE A 163 17.24 -8.99 -4.63
CA ILE A 163 17.22 -7.74 -5.40
C ILE A 163 18.46 -6.87 -5.12
N SER A 164 18.94 -6.84 -3.87
CA SER A 164 20.14 -6.06 -3.50
C SER A 164 21.42 -6.62 -4.11
N ARG A 165 21.46 -7.91 -4.43
CA ARG A 165 22.61 -8.57 -5.10
C ARG A 165 22.54 -8.44 -6.60
N ASP A 166 21.35 -8.52 -7.14
CA ASP A 166 21.09 -8.41 -8.57
C ASP A 166 19.77 -7.61 -8.78
N ALA A 167 19.91 -6.34 -9.14
CA ALA A 167 18.79 -5.45 -9.41
C ALA A 167 17.96 -5.89 -10.66
N SER A 168 18.47 -6.81 -11.48
CA SER A 168 17.75 -7.39 -12.62
C SER A 168 16.95 -8.65 -12.27
N ASP A 169 17.01 -9.12 -11.01
CA ASP A 169 16.24 -10.29 -10.56
C ASP A 169 14.74 -9.97 -10.47
N THR A 170 14.09 -10.10 -11.64
CA THR A 170 12.65 -9.87 -11.77
C THR A 170 11.82 -10.90 -10.99
N ALA A 171 12.35 -12.10 -10.73
CA ALA A 171 11.67 -13.12 -9.97
C ALA A 171 11.60 -12.73 -8.49
N ALA A 172 12.72 -12.24 -7.91
CA ALA A 172 12.76 -11.74 -6.54
C ALA A 172 11.85 -10.51 -6.34
N LEU A 173 11.79 -9.60 -7.34
CA LEU A 173 10.89 -8.45 -7.31
C LEU A 173 9.41 -8.88 -7.31
N ARG A 174 9.04 -9.84 -8.15
CA ARG A 174 7.67 -10.36 -8.21
C ARG A 174 7.30 -11.12 -6.93
N ASP A 175 8.20 -11.93 -6.38
CA ASP A 175 7.97 -12.61 -5.10
C ASP A 175 7.80 -11.60 -3.95
N LEU A 176 8.64 -10.55 -3.92
CA LEU A 176 8.46 -9.46 -2.96
C LEU A 176 7.09 -8.80 -3.10
N PHE A 177 6.68 -8.49 -4.34
CA PHE A 177 5.39 -7.87 -4.62
C PHE A 177 4.22 -8.75 -4.17
N GLN A 178 4.19 -10.02 -4.55
CA GLN A 178 3.11 -10.96 -4.20
C GLN A 178 2.94 -11.08 -2.68
N ARG A 179 4.04 -11.15 -1.93
CA ARG A 179 3.99 -11.24 -0.46
C ARG A 179 3.52 -9.96 0.20
N VAL A 180 4.02 -8.80 -0.27
CA VAL A 180 3.57 -7.49 0.24
C VAL A 180 2.10 -7.30 -0.08
N HIS A 181 1.67 -7.69 -1.28
CA HIS A 181 0.30 -7.65 -1.72
C HIS A 181 -0.62 -8.48 -0.81
N GLY A 182 -0.33 -9.77 -0.61
CA GLY A 182 -1.11 -10.64 0.27
C GLY A 182 -1.21 -10.07 1.69
N LEU A 183 -0.10 -9.54 2.23
CA LEU A 183 -0.10 -8.89 3.54
C LEU A 183 -0.98 -7.63 3.56
N THR A 184 -0.96 -6.83 2.49
CA THR A 184 -1.77 -5.61 2.42
C THR A 184 -3.27 -5.93 2.41
N GLU A 185 -3.68 -6.93 1.65
CA GLU A 185 -5.06 -7.40 1.64
C GLU A 185 -5.49 -7.97 2.99
N GLN A 186 -4.62 -8.76 3.61
CA GLN A 186 -4.86 -9.27 4.95
C GLN A 186 -5.09 -8.14 5.95
N MET A 187 -4.27 -7.08 5.95
CA MET A 187 -4.44 -5.92 6.83
C MET A 187 -5.75 -5.16 6.56
N ALA A 188 -6.16 -5.05 5.29
CA ALA A 188 -7.45 -4.47 4.91
C ALA A 188 -8.61 -5.27 5.48
N MET A 189 -8.59 -6.60 5.31
CA MET A 189 -9.63 -7.51 5.79
C MET A 189 -9.74 -7.55 7.31
N LEU A 190 -8.59 -7.47 8.00
CA LEU A 190 -8.53 -7.41 9.46
C LEU A 190 -8.88 -6.02 10.02
N GLY A 191 -9.19 -5.04 9.17
CA GLY A 191 -9.52 -3.67 9.57
C GLY A 191 -8.34 -2.92 10.21
N GLN A 192 -7.12 -3.38 9.99
CA GLN A 192 -5.89 -2.80 10.53
C GLN A 192 -5.45 -1.59 9.70
N ARG A 193 -6.21 -0.49 9.77
CA ARG A 193 -6.03 0.70 8.92
C ARG A 193 -4.59 1.22 8.84
N PRO A 194 -3.85 1.40 9.95
CA PRO A 194 -2.48 1.90 9.88
C PRO A 194 -1.54 0.94 9.13
N LEU A 195 -1.63 -0.36 9.42
CA LEU A 195 -0.86 -1.39 8.73
C LEU A 195 -1.22 -1.47 7.25
N PHE A 196 -2.51 -1.42 6.92
CA PHE A 196 -3.00 -1.36 5.55
C PHE A 196 -2.42 -0.16 4.78
N GLN A 197 -2.44 1.04 5.39
CA GLN A 197 -1.89 2.24 4.77
C GLN A 197 -0.38 2.10 4.51
N PHE A 198 0.35 1.56 5.47
CA PHE A 198 1.79 1.35 5.36
C PHE A 198 2.14 0.30 4.31
N THR A 199 1.49 -0.87 4.36
CA THR A 199 1.74 -1.95 3.40
C THR A 199 1.29 -1.59 1.99
N SER A 200 0.22 -0.80 1.81
CA SER A 200 -0.20 -0.27 0.50
C SER A 200 0.84 0.67 -0.11
N ALA A 201 1.50 1.50 0.69
CA ALA A 201 2.56 2.36 0.20
C ALA A 201 3.83 1.55 -0.16
N LEU A 202 4.14 0.52 0.63
CA LEU A 202 5.23 -0.40 0.33
C LEU A 202 4.99 -1.16 -0.98
N GLU A 203 3.77 -1.66 -1.16
CA GLU A 203 3.32 -2.32 -2.39
C GLU A 203 3.44 -1.41 -3.61
N ALA A 204 3.02 -0.14 -3.49
CA ALA A 204 3.11 0.83 -4.56
C ALA A 204 4.57 1.06 -4.99
N LEU A 205 5.50 1.16 -4.04
CA LEU A 205 6.92 1.28 -4.36
C LEU A 205 7.45 0.03 -5.09
N VAL A 206 7.17 -1.16 -4.58
CA VAL A 206 7.63 -2.41 -5.22
C VAL A 206 7.06 -2.55 -6.63
N PHE A 207 5.79 -2.18 -6.84
CA PHE A 207 5.16 -2.17 -8.16
C PHE A 207 5.85 -1.21 -9.14
N ASP A 208 6.17 0.01 -8.69
CA ASP A 208 6.91 0.97 -9.49
C ASP A 208 8.30 0.45 -9.90
N LEU A 209 8.99 -0.25 -8.99
CA LEU A 209 10.30 -0.85 -9.27
C LEU A 209 10.22 -2.02 -10.26
N ILE A 210 9.12 -2.78 -10.29
CA ILE A 210 8.86 -3.79 -11.33
C ILE A 210 8.70 -3.13 -12.70
N ARG A 211 7.97 -2.02 -12.77
CA ARG A 211 7.71 -1.30 -14.03
C ARG A 211 8.93 -0.52 -14.53
N LEU A 212 9.71 0.02 -13.62
CA LEU A 212 10.86 0.86 -13.88
C LEU A 212 12.09 0.36 -13.10
N PRO A 213 12.71 -0.76 -13.50
CA PRO A 213 13.88 -1.33 -12.81
C PRO A 213 15.08 -0.36 -12.70
N SER A 214 15.15 0.64 -13.58
CA SER A 214 16.16 1.70 -13.51
C SER A 214 16.07 2.57 -12.25
N GLN A 215 14.95 2.52 -11.55
CA GLN A 215 14.75 3.22 -10.27
C GLN A 215 15.20 2.39 -9.05
N ILE A 216 15.67 1.16 -9.25
CA ILE A 216 16.33 0.39 -8.19
C ILE A 216 17.70 1.02 -7.94
N ASN A 217 17.82 1.73 -6.85
CA ASN A 217 19.01 2.47 -6.46
C ASN A 217 19.23 2.37 -4.93
N PRO A 218 20.38 2.84 -4.40
CA PRO A 218 20.65 2.75 -2.97
C PRO A 218 19.62 3.44 -2.07
N SER A 219 18.89 4.45 -2.55
CA SER A 219 17.82 5.12 -1.80
C SER A 219 16.59 4.23 -1.67
N THR A 220 16.08 3.71 -2.80
CA THR A 220 14.89 2.85 -2.82
C THR A 220 15.13 1.53 -2.06
N LEU A 221 16.31 0.91 -2.21
CA LEU A 221 16.66 -0.30 -1.47
C LEU A 221 16.75 -0.06 0.05
N ARG A 222 17.29 1.08 0.47
CA ARG A 222 17.31 1.46 1.88
C ARG A 222 15.90 1.68 2.41
N THR A 223 15.06 2.40 1.67
CA THR A 223 13.68 2.65 2.05
C THR A 223 12.90 1.34 2.21
N LEU A 224 13.08 0.38 1.28
CA LEU A 224 12.51 -0.97 1.41
C LEU A 224 13.03 -1.68 2.67
N GLY A 225 14.34 -1.69 2.90
CA GLY A 225 14.94 -2.33 4.08
C GLY A 225 14.39 -1.76 5.40
N GLN A 226 14.43 -0.43 5.55
CA GLN A 226 13.89 0.26 6.72
C GLN A 226 12.38 -0.01 6.92
N SER A 227 11.64 -0.11 5.82
CA SER A 227 10.20 -0.40 5.86
C SER A 227 9.92 -1.83 6.31
N LEU A 228 10.71 -2.82 5.86
CA LEU A 228 10.58 -4.21 6.32
C LEU A 228 10.99 -4.37 7.79
N ASP A 229 12.01 -3.63 8.24
CA ASP A 229 12.41 -3.64 9.65
C ASP A 229 11.31 -3.04 10.54
N PHE A 230 10.73 -1.93 10.10
CA PHE A 230 9.62 -1.29 10.82
C PHE A 230 8.34 -2.15 10.79
N LEU A 231 8.03 -2.78 9.66
CA LEU A 231 6.92 -3.72 9.54
C LEU A 231 7.07 -4.90 10.51
N SER A 232 8.30 -5.41 10.70
CA SER A 232 8.60 -6.43 11.70
C SER A 232 8.21 -6.00 13.11
N ILE A 233 8.48 -4.73 13.46
CA ILE A 233 8.11 -4.17 14.78
C ILE A 233 6.59 -4.06 14.92
N LEU A 234 5.91 -3.56 13.88
CA LEU A 234 4.46 -3.38 13.89
C LEU A 234 3.70 -4.71 14.00
N LEU A 235 4.20 -5.78 13.37
CA LEU A 235 3.56 -7.09 13.37
C LEU A 235 3.82 -7.91 14.64
N GLN A 236 4.94 -7.68 15.33
CA GLN A 236 5.28 -8.40 16.56
C GLN A 236 4.54 -7.89 17.80
N GLU A 237 4.06 -6.66 17.78
CA GLU A 237 3.34 -6.07 18.92
C GLU A 237 1.99 -5.50 18.48
N PRO A 238 0.94 -6.34 18.35
CA PRO A 238 -0.41 -5.89 17.95
C PRO A 238 -0.98 -4.81 18.88
N GLN A 239 -0.51 -4.74 20.13
CA GLN A 239 -0.94 -3.70 21.08
C GLN A 239 -0.26 -2.35 20.82
N ARG A 240 0.87 -2.29 20.13
CA ARG A 240 1.46 -1.05 19.58
C ARG A 240 0.75 -0.58 18.31
N SER A 241 -0.15 -1.36 17.76
CA SER A 241 -1.14 -0.97 16.74
C SER A 241 -2.07 0.19 17.19
N ARG A 242 -1.68 0.93 18.23
CA ARG A 242 -2.19 2.26 18.58
C ARG A 242 -1.62 3.36 17.68
N ALA A 243 -0.89 3.03 16.63
CA ALA A 243 -0.60 3.99 15.59
C ALA A 243 -1.93 4.58 15.12
N LYS A 244 -2.09 5.87 15.29
CA LYS A 244 -3.30 6.58 14.88
C LYS A 244 -3.35 6.62 13.36
N ASP A 245 -4.55 6.65 12.83
CA ASP A 245 -4.75 6.96 11.41
C ASP A 245 -3.95 8.23 11.05
N CYS A 246 -3.04 8.11 10.09
CA CYS A 246 -2.17 9.21 9.67
C CYS A 246 -2.90 10.31 8.88
N SER A 247 -4.20 10.16 8.60
CA SER A 247 -4.98 11.16 7.84
C SER A 247 -5.04 12.55 8.50
N SER A 248 -4.79 12.61 9.80
CA SER A 248 -4.67 13.88 10.55
C SER A 248 -3.23 14.41 10.63
N SER A 249 -2.23 13.65 10.21
CA SER A 249 -0.82 14.03 10.34
C SER A 249 -0.45 15.14 9.37
N HIS A 250 0.37 16.08 9.86
CA HIS A 250 0.81 17.25 9.12
C HIS A 250 2.30 17.15 8.79
N VAL A 251 2.62 17.32 7.51
CA VAL A 251 3.98 17.28 6.99
C VAL A 251 4.38 18.67 6.51
N LEU A 252 5.51 19.20 6.99
CA LEU A 252 6.10 20.40 6.44
C LEU A 252 7.09 20.03 5.33
N ILE A 253 7.05 20.78 4.24
CA ILE A 253 7.96 20.65 3.10
C ILE A 253 8.66 21.98 2.92
N VAL A 254 9.99 22.02 3.03
CA VAL A 254 10.79 23.22 2.81
C VAL A 254 11.79 22.95 1.69
N ASP A 255 11.56 23.56 0.53
CA ASP A 255 12.38 23.40 -0.68
C ASP A 255 12.16 24.64 -1.55
N ASP A 256 13.18 25.27 -2.08
CA ASP A 256 13.06 26.48 -2.92
C ASP A 256 12.61 26.18 -4.35
N GLU A 257 12.79 24.92 -4.79
CA GLU A 257 12.41 24.46 -6.13
C GLU A 257 10.92 24.11 -6.18
N ASP A 258 10.10 24.85 -6.94
CA ASP A 258 8.66 24.65 -7.06
C ASP A 258 8.29 23.24 -7.58
N GLY A 259 9.10 22.72 -8.53
CA GLY A 259 8.90 21.36 -9.07
C GLY A 259 9.04 20.28 -8.00
N ALA A 260 10.09 20.37 -7.17
CA ALA A 260 10.32 19.44 -6.07
C ALA A 260 9.20 19.51 -5.03
N ARG A 261 8.79 20.72 -4.63
CA ARG A 261 7.65 20.88 -3.70
C ARG A 261 6.37 20.22 -4.21
N LYS A 262 6.03 20.42 -5.50
CA LYS A 262 4.83 19.81 -6.12
C LYS A 262 4.88 18.28 -6.12
N ILE A 263 6.04 17.69 -6.39
CA ILE A 263 6.23 16.23 -6.38
C ILE A 263 6.07 15.69 -4.95
N ILE A 264 6.72 16.33 -3.96
CA ILE A 264 6.61 15.87 -2.56
C ILE A 264 5.16 16.03 -2.07
N MET A 265 4.48 17.12 -2.37
CA MET A 265 3.06 17.31 -2.05
C MET A 265 2.17 16.25 -2.72
N ALA A 266 2.47 15.86 -3.96
CA ALA A 266 1.74 14.77 -4.63
C ALA A 266 1.95 13.43 -3.91
N ALA A 267 3.18 13.13 -3.47
CA ALA A 267 3.49 11.95 -2.67
C ALA A 267 2.72 11.94 -1.33
N MET A 268 2.63 13.09 -0.66
CA MET A 268 1.85 13.21 0.59
C MET A 268 0.37 12.95 0.36
N ARG A 269 -0.21 13.48 -0.72
CA ARG A 269 -1.62 13.19 -1.08
C ARG A 269 -1.86 11.71 -1.34
N LEU A 270 -0.93 11.04 -2.03
CA LEU A 270 -1.03 9.59 -2.28
C LEU A 270 -0.91 8.77 -0.99
N ALA A 271 -0.09 9.23 -0.05
CA ALA A 271 0.05 8.63 1.27
C ALA A 271 -1.08 9.03 2.25
N ASN A 272 -2.07 9.81 1.80
CA ASN A 272 -3.17 10.33 2.63
C ASN A 272 -2.67 11.15 3.85
N LEU A 273 -1.62 11.96 3.63
CA LEU A 273 -1.04 12.87 4.61
C LEU A 273 -1.36 14.33 4.22
N LYS A 274 -1.60 15.18 5.20
CA LYS A 274 -1.73 16.63 4.98
C LYS A 274 -0.34 17.24 4.86
N SER A 275 -0.17 18.21 3.97
CA SER A 275 1.13 18.89 3.80
C SER A 275 1.00 20.39 3.68
N VAL A 276 1.97 21.09 4.24
CA VAL A 276 2.20 22.54 4.10
C VAL A 276 3.55 22.69 3.43
N ALA A 277 3.64 23.59 2.44
CA ALA A 277 4.87 23.85 1.70
C ALA A 277 5.38 25.26 2.00
N ALA A 278 6.69 25.38 2.17
CA ALA A 278 7.43 26.61 2.33
C ALA A 278 8.55 26.67 1.26
N ASP A 279 8.74 27.80 0.67
CA ASP A 279 9.68 28.05 -0.43
C ASP A 279 11.02 28.66 0.03
N ALA A 280 11.10 28.98 1.33
CA ALA A 280 12.29 29.58 1.92
C ALA A 280 12.46 29.15 3.38
N PRO A 281 13.69 29.21 3.94
CA PRO A 281 13.94 28.94 5.36
C PRO A 281 13.09 29.80 6.31
N SER A 282 12.88 31.07 5.96
CA SER A 282 12.10 32.03 6.76
C SER A 282 10.61 31.62 6.85
N SER A 283 9.99 31.24 5.73
CA SER A 283 8.61 30.74 5.69
C SER A 283 8.49 29.38 6.40
N GLY A 284 9.51 28.53 6.29
CA GLY A 284 9.60 27.27 7.03
C GLY A 284 9.63 27.48 8.56
N LEU A 285 10.51 28.37 9.05
CA LEU A 285 10.58 28.71 10.50
C LEU A 285 9.30 29.36 11.00
N ALA A 286 8.66 30.20 10.20
CA ALA A 286 7.36 30.78 10.57
C ALA A 286 6.28 29.71 10.73
N ALA A 287 6.23 28.72 9.82
CA ALA A 287 5.30 27.60 9.91
C ALA A 287 5.56 26.76 11.18
N LEU A 288 6.84 26.45 11.49
CA LEU A 288 7.25 25.69 12.66
C LEU A 288 6.91 26.40 13.98
N GLY A 289 6.92 27.74 13.99
CA GLY A 289 6.51 28.54 15.17
C GLY A 289 5.01 28.55 15.41
N ASN A 290 4.21 28.25 14.39
CA ASN A 290 2.75 28.42 14.45
C ASN A 290 1.99 27.12 14.75
N GLN A 291 2.54 25.93 14.41
CA GLN A 291 1.85 24.65 14.58
C GLN A 291 2.83 23.47 14.67
N PRO A 292 2.44 22.38 15.33
CA PRO A 292 3.21 21.15 15.32
C PRO A 292 3.13 20.45 13.96
N PHE A 293 4.22 19.75 13.62
CA PHE A 293 4.31 18.86 12.46
C PHE A 293 4.76 17.46 12.91
N ASP A 294 4.26 16.43 12.22
CA ASP A 294 4.60 15.02 12.46
C ASP A 294 5.83 14.58 11.65
N LEU A 295 6.19 15.34 10.60
CA LEU A 295 7.33 15.10 9.74
C LEU A 295 7.71 16.39 9.03
N ILE A 296 9.02 16.55 8.77
CA ILE A 296 9.56 17.65 7.96
C ILE A 296 10.40 17.09 6.84
N PHE A 297 10.07 17.42 5.59
CA PHE A 297 10.98 17.29 4.44
C PHE A 297 11.73 18.59 4.25
N LEU A 298 13.06 18.50 4.15
CA LEU A 298 13.92 19.68 4.18
C LEU A 298 14.98 19.58 3.09
N ASP A 299 14.94 20.49 2.11
CA ASP A 299 16.01 20.57 1.13
C ASP A 299 17.32 21.04 1.78
N VAL A 300 18.43 20.45 1.34
CA VAL A 300 19.77 20.81 1.81
C VAL A 300 20.24 22.11 1.18
N GLY A 301 19.90 22.34 -0.09
CA GLY A 301 20.40 23.44 -0.93
C GLY A 301 19.60 24.72 -0.85
N LEU A 302 18.96 25.03 0.28
CA LEU A 302 18.15 26.24 0.42
C LEU A 302 18.98 27.52 0.32
N PRO A 303 18.42 28.63 -0.25
CA PRO A 303 19.05 29.93 -0.26
C PRO A 303 19.15 30.53 1.16
N GLU A 304 20.09 31.42 1.38
CA GLU A 304 20.31 32.15 2.63
C GLU A 304 20.76 31.31 3.84
N MET A 305 20.26 30.11 3.96
CA MET A 305 20.56 29.20 5.09
C MET A 305 20.50 27.74 4.62
N SER A 306 21.53 26.96 4.87
CA SER A 306 21.51 25.55 4.52
C SER A 306 20.40 24.79 5.25
N GLY A 307 19.87 23.71 4.63
CA GLY A 307 18.92 22.84 5.30
C GLY A 307 19.45 22.24 6.61
N PHE A 308 20.77 22.05 6.73
CA PHE A 308 21.39 21.57 7.96
C PHE A 308 21.30 22.59 9.10
N ASP A 309 21.51 23.88 8.79
CA ASP A 309 21.36 24.96 9.77
C ASP A 309 19.88 25.13 10.17
N LEU A 310 18.97 25.01 9.19
CA LEU A 310 17.53 25.05 9.47
C LEU A 310 17.10 23.86 10.34
N CYS A 311 17.65 22.67 10.12
CA CYS A 311 17.43 21.49 10.97
C CYS A 311 17.89 21.77 12.40
N THR A 312 19.08 22.30 12.60
CA THR A 312 19.61 22.65 13.93
C THR A 312 18.71 23.67 14.65
N LYS A 313 18.23 24.68 13.94
CA LYS A 313 17.26 25.65 14.49
C LYS A 313 15.92 25.00 14.82
N THR A 314 15.46 24.08 13.99
CA THR A 314 14.22 23.33 14.23
C THR A 314 14.33 22.50 15.51
N ARG A 315 15.47 21.85 15.75
CA ARG A 315 15.72 21.05 16.97
C ARG A 315 15.73 21.89 18.25
N ALA A 316 16.06 23.16 18.14
CA ALA A 316 15.98 24.12 19.27
C ALA A 316 14.54 24.55 19.62
N LEU A 317 13.56 24.27 18.77
CA LEU A 317 12.15 24.54 19.04
C LEU A 317 11.55 23.42 19.89
N PRO A 318 10.98 23.68 21.09
CA PRO A 318 10.45 22.64 21.97
C PRO A 318 9.39 21.75 21.31
N LEU A 319 8.58 22.28 20.40
CA LEU A 319 7.56 21.54 19.66
C LEU A 319 8.15 20.56 18.65
N HIS A 320 9.40 20.78 18.21
CA HIS A 320 10.03 20.06 17.11
C HIS A 320 11.34 19.35 17.49
N GLU A 321 11.68 19.30 18.77
CA GLU A 321 12.88 18.63 19.26
C GLU A 321 12.99 17.17 18.75
N LYS A 322 11.85 16.47 18.72
CA LYS A 322 11.76 15.06 18.30
C LYS A 322 11.00 14.84 16.98
N THR A 323 10.56 15.91 16.30
CA THR A 323 9.88 15.75 15.01
C THR A 323 10.83 15.13 13.99
N PRO A 324 10.46 14.03 13.31
CA PRO A 324 11.31 13.45 12.27
C PRO A 324 11.65 14.46 11.18
N ILE A 325 12.91 14.50 10.76
CA ILE A 325 13.38 15.35 9.65
C ILE A 325 14.03 14.47 8.61
N VAL A 326 13.52 14.51 7.38
CA VAL A 326 14.06 13.81 6.21
C VAL A 326 14.62 14.83 5.25
N PHE A 327 15.93 14.76 5.01
CA PHE A 327 16.56 15.63 4.04
C PHE A 327 16.25 15.21 2.61
N VAL A 328 16.03 16.19 1.77
CA VAL A 328 15.87 16.04 0.32
C VAL A 328 17.09 16.70 -0.33
N THR A 329 17.79 16.01 -1.24
CA THR A 329 19.02 16.57 -1.79
C THR A 329 19.33 16.08 -3.19
N GLY A 330 19.80 16.97 -4.06
CA GLY A 330 20.38 16.64 -5.36
C GLY A 330 21.77 16.02 -5.27
N MET A 331 22.45 16.16 -4.12
CA MET A 331 23.80 15.65 -3.90
C MET A 331 23.80 14.58 -2.80
N SER A 332 23.68 13.32 -3.17
CA SER A 332 23.74 12.18 -2.23
C SER A 332 25.17 11.75 -1.89
N THR A 333 26.06 12.70 -1.56
CA THR A 333 27.43 12.38 -1.19
C THR A 333 27.51 11.80 0.23
N PHE A 334 28.55 11.01 0.51
CA PHE A 334 28.83 10.50 1.85
C PHE A 334 28.92 11.61 2.91
N GLN A 335 29.51 12.75 2.55
CA GLN A 335 29.62 13.92 3.42
C GLN A 335 28.28 14.47 3.84
N ASN A 336 27.31 14.58 2.92
CA ASN A 336 25.95 15.04 3.23
C ASN A 336 25.22 14.08 4.18
N ARG A 337 25.48 12.78 4.09
CA ARG A 337 24.90 11.79 5.03
C ARG A 337 25.40 11.98 6.44
N VAL A 338 26.71 12.17 6.59
CA VAL A 338 27.32 12.41 7.90
C VAL A 338 26.81 13.72 8.49
N GLN A 339 26.76 14.78 7.69
CA GLN A 339 26.27 16.08 8.12
C GLN A 339 24.78 16.08 8.48
N SER A 340 23.96 15.33 7.74
CA SER A 340 22.54 15.09 8.07
C SER A 340 22.38 14.53 9.49
N SER A 341 23.14 13.50 9.83
CA SER A 341 23.09 12.90 11.16
C SER A 341 23.60 13.83 12.25
N LEU A 342 24.67 14.59 11.98
CA LEU A 342 25.24 15.56 12.92
C LEU A 342 24.32 16.75 13.20
N SER A 343 23.51 17.17 12.22
CA SER A 343 22.53 18.26 12.38
C SER A 343 21.22 17.81 13.05
N GLY A 344 21.07 16.52 13.36
CA GLY A 344 19.86 15.98 13.99
C GLY A 344 18.77 15.50 13.02
N GLY A 345 19.10 15.30 11.74
CA GLY A 345 18.21 14.68 10.75
C GLY A 345 18.10 13.16 10.95
N ASN A 346 16.98 12.59 10.55
CA ASN A 346 16.67 11.19 10.74
C ASN A 346 16.94 10.34 9.49
N ASP A 347 16.78 10.93 8.28
CA ASP A 347 16.97 10.22 7.00
C ASP A 347 17.20 11.22 5.85
N PHE A 348 17.38 10.68 4.65
CA PHE A 348 17.49 11.49 3.44
C PHE A 348 16.93 10.78 2.22
N VAL A 349 16.55 11.56 1.20
CA VAL A 349 16.12 11.12 -0.13
C VAL A 349 16.90 11.89 -1.20
N GLY A 350 17.45 11.18 -2.18
CA GLY A 350 18.17 11.81 -3.30
C GLY A 350 17.21 12.25 -4.41
N LYS A 351 17.41 13.46 -4.97
CA LYS A 351 16.78 13.89 -6.23
C LYS A 351 17.50 13.22 -7.42
N PRO A 352 16.82 12.76 -8.47
CA PRO A 352 15.38 12.70 -8.65
C PRO A 352 14.75 11.56 -7.83
N PHE A 353 13.58 11.81 -7.24
CA PHE A 353 12.92 10.85 -6.38
C PHE A 353 11.75 10.13 -7.06
N ASN A 354 11.50 8.91 -6.60
CA ASN A 354 10.28 8.18 -6.88
C ASN A 354 9.16 8.67 -5.94
N VAL A 355 7.98 8.94 -6.48
CA VAL A 355 6.82 9.45 -5.71
C VAL A 355 6.35 8.45 -4.66
N ALA A 356 6.35 7.15 -5.00
CA ALA A 356 5.97 6.09 -4.06
C ALA A 356 7.00 5.94 -2.93
N GLU A 357 8.31 6.11 -3.23
CA GLU A 357 9.37 6.12 -2.21
C GLU A 357 9.15 7.24 -1.19
N LEU A 358 8.86 8.45 -1.65
CA LEU A 358 8.57 9.60 -0.78
C LEU A 358 7.36 9.34 0.11
N GLY A 359 6.28 8.80 -0.45
CA GLY A 359 5.07 8.47 0.30
C GLY A 359 5.31 7.41 1.38
N LEU A 360 6.01 6.32 1.02
CA LEU A 360 6.36 5.26 1.97
C LEU A 360 7.29 5.77 3.08
N LYS A 361 8.30 6.57 2.72
CA LYS A 361 9.23 7.16 3.68
C LYS A 361 8.52 8.13 4.62
N ALA A 362 7.57 8.91 4.13
CA ALA A 362 6.76 9.77 4.96
C ALA A 362 5.96 8.97 6.00
N LEU A 363 5.26 7.92 5.58
CA LEU A 363 4.52 7.06 6.49
C LEU A 363 5.44 6.38 7.51
N LEU A 364 6.59 5.88 7.08
CA LEU A 364 7.58 5.27 7.96
C LEU A 364 7.97 6.20 9.12
N TRP A 365 8.29 7.45 8.82
CA TRP A 365 8.75 8.40 9.82
C TRP A 365 7.62 8.98 10.65
N VAL A 366 6.43 9.21 10.08
CA VAL A 366 5.23 9.60 10.84
C VAL A 366 4.86 8.52 11.86
N PHE A 367 4.81 7.25 11.45
CA PHE A 367 4.50 6.16 12.37
C PHE A 367 5.58 5.96 13.44
N LYS A 368 6.87 6.06 13.07
CA LYS A 368 7.96 6.01 14.05
C LYS A 368 7.84 7.13 15.09
N GLY A 369 7.50 8.34 14.65
CA GLY A 369 7.26 9.48 15.54
C GLY A 369 6.09 9.22 16.50
N GLN A 370 4.95 8.74 16.00
CA GLN A 370 3.78 8.39 16.81
C GLN A 370 4.06 7.30 17.87
N LEU A 371 4.98 6.38 17.56
CA LEU A 371 5.37 5.28 18.46
C LEU A 371 6.54 5.63 19.37
N GLY A 372 7.12 6.84 19.27
CA GLY A 372 8.28 7.25 20.04
C GLY A 372 9.58 6.50 19.68
N LEU A 373 9.72 6.08 18.43
CA LEU A 373 10.87 5.35 17.89
C LEU A 373 11.85 6.26 17.10
N VAL A 374 11.78 7.56 17.33
CA VAL A 374 12.63 8.60 16.70
C VAL A 374 13.70 9.07 17.66
#